data_64bd9fe018a816bd4b1ca47a0f7d20ae
#
_entry.id   64bd9fe018a816bd4b1ca47a0f7d20ae
#
_cell.length_a   1.000
_cell.length_b   1.000
_cell.length_c   1.000
_cell.angle_alpha   90.00
_cell.angle_beta   90.00
_cell.angle_gamma   90.00
#
_symmetry.space_group_name_H-M   'P 1'
#
loop_
_entity.id
_entity.type
_entity.pdbx_description
1 polymer ?
#
loop_
_entity_poly.entity_id
_entity_poly.type
_entity_poly.pdbx_seq_one_letter_code
_entity_poly.pdbx_strand_id
1 'polypeptide(L)'
;MTSRGDRLAAKLGPGMMLLAVTPGIAPFQRVIGIRQLPYRGPLLRVRPGVLGNMAPSEDLLLLPDQGVVFQGRAYRVADLADGVAIRREEAPPGFYAIDILLQGHAAIMVQGAALEVGFAGFSSAEPLQRVPVDQAISAHIALMATELELDEPPELPSIVSPSSLARPSVETLPASLKLPD
;
A
#
# COMPACT_ATOMS: atom_id res chain seq x y z
N MET A 1 7.90 11.45 -4.53
CA MET A 1 8.65 12.73 -4.34
C MET A 1 8.67 13.52 -5.63
N THR A 2 8.40 14.82 -5.56
CA THR A 2 8.44 15.75 -6.71
C THR A 2 9.53 16.79 -6.47
N SER A 3 9.86 17.58 -7.50
CA SER A 3 10.79 18.74 -7.37
C SER A 3 10.30 19.83 -6.38
N ARG A 4 9.05 19.74 -5.92
CA ARG A 4 8.43 20.66 -4.95
C ARG A 4 8.01 19.97 -3.65
N GLY A 5 8.64 18.84 -3.31
CA GLY A 5 8.34 18.02 -2.14
C GLY A 5 7.36 16.88 -2.43
N ASP A 6 6.87 16.24 -1.38
CA ASP A 6 5.99 15.09 -1.49
C ASP A 6 4.58 15.49 -1.95
N ARG A 7 4.01 14.64 -2.78
CA ARG A 7 2.66 14.80 -3.33
C ARG A 7 1.93 13.47 -3.34
N LEU A 8 0.66 13.50 -3.02
CA LEU A 8 -0.22 12.34 -3.22
C LEU A 8 -0.29 11.98 -4.71
N ALA A 9 -0.24 10.69 -5.03
CA ALA A 9 -0.31 10.21 -6.42
C ALA A 9 -1.55 10.74 -7.16
N ALA A 10 -2.69 10.82 -6.47
CA ALA A 10 -3.93 11.38 -7.01
C ALA A 10 -3.88 12.89 -7.36
N LYS A 11 -2.86 13.61 -6.89
CA LYS A 11 -2.65 15.05 -7.17
C LYS A 11 -1.53 15.29 -8.18
N LEU A 12 -0.96 14.24 -8.75
CA LEU A 12 -0.02 14.35 -9.84
C LEU A 12 -0.73 14.75 -11.13
N GLY A 13 -0.01 15.43 -12.02
CA GLY A 13 -0.53 15.82 -13.32
C GLY A 13 0.56 16.03 -14.35
N PRO A 14 0.20 16.12 -15.63
CA PRO A 14 1.15 16.37 -16.71
C PRO A 14 1.98 17.62 -16.46
N GLY A 15 3.26 17.57 -16.82
CA GLY A 15 4.22 18.65 -16.61
C GLY A 15 4.92 18.66 -15.25
N MET A 16 4.45 17.93 -14.26
CA MET A 16 5.16 17.77 -12.98
C MET A 16 6.45 16.98 -13.17
N MET A 17 7.43 17.27 -12.31
CA MET A 17 8.72 16.57 -12.30
C MET A 17 8.76 15.61 -11.11
N LEU A 18 9.01 14.33 -11.37
CA LEU A 18 9.18 13.27 -10.35
C LEU A 18 10.64 12.87 -10.24
N LEU A 19 11.09 12.61 -9.01
CA LEU A 19 12.43 12.08 -8.76
C LEU A 19 12.53 10.65 -9.29
N ALA A 20 13.33 10.46 -10.32
CA ALA A 20 13.68 9.16 -10.88
C ALA A 20 14.99 8.65 -10.25
N VAL A 21 15.05 7.36 -10.05
CA VAL A 21 16.20 6.67 -9.43
C VAL A 21 16.83 5.62 -10.33
N THR A 22 16.51 5.65 -11.63
CA THR A 22 17.11 4.76 -12.62
C THR A 22 18.51 5.26 -12.98
N PRO A 23 19.55 4.43 -12.89
CA PRO A 23 20.91 4.82 -13.27
C PRO A 23 20.99 5.34 -14.70
N GLY A 24 21.79 6.38 -14.94
CA GLY A 24 22.00 6.97 -16.27
C GLY A 24 20.86 7.87 -16.78
N ILE A 25 19.77 8.02 -16.01
CA ILE A 25 18.65 8.91 -16.33
C ILE A 25 18.74 10.19 -15.49
N ALA A 26 18.29 11.32 -16.06
CA ALA A 26 18.21 12.56 -15.30
C ALA A 26 17.39 12.37 -14.03
N PRO A 27 17.80 12.97 -12.89
CA PRO A 27 17.20 12.71 -11.58
C PRO A 27 15.72 13.13 -11.50
N PHE A 28 15.27 13.98 -12.40
CA PHE A 28 13.85 14.37 -12.49
C PHE A 28 13.30 14.06 -13.87
N GLN A 29 12.21 13.34 -13.91
CA GLN A 29 11.48 13.00 -15.12
C GLN A 29 10.13 13.71 -15.17
N ARG A 30 9.76 14.20 -16.37
CA ARG A 30 8.49 14.88 -16.57
C ARG A 30 7.36 13.88 -16.69
N VAL A 31 6.29 14.10 -15.93
CA VAL A 31 5.01 13.39 -16.09
C VAL A 31 4.37 13.87 -17.38
N ILE A 32 4.10 12.96 -18.32
CA ILE A 32 3.41 13.25 -19.59
C ILE A 32 1.94 12.85 -19.53
N GLY A 33 1.57 11.95 -18.66
CA GLY A 33 0.18 11.54 -18.44
C GLY A 33 -0.02 10.81 -17.13
N ILE A 34 -1.26 10.79 -16.68
CA ILE A 34 -1.74 10.02 -15.52
C ILE A 34 -3.01 9.31 -15.96
N ARG A 35 -3.12 8.04 -15.64
CA ARG A 35 -4.32 7.27 -15.84
C ARG A 35 -4.77 6.68 -14.51
N GLN A 36 -6.05 6.81 -14.22
CA GLN A 36 -6.69 6.18 -13.07
C GLN A 36 -7.61 5.06 -13.58
N LEU A 37 -7.40 3.86 -13.10
CA LEU A 37 -8.14 2.67 -13.52
C LEU A 37 -8.86 2.09 -12.31
N PRO A 38 -10.19 1.88 -12.38
CA PRO A 38 -10.89 1.12 -11.36
C PRO A 38 -10.24 -0.27 -11.24
N TYR A 39 -9.92 -0.67 -10.03
CA TYR A 39 -9.26 -1.95 -9.79
C TYR A 39 -9.99 -2.72 -8.68
N ARG A 40 -10.18 -4.03 -8.91
CA ARG A 40 -10.90 -4.93 -7.99
C ARG A 40 -10.14 -6.24 -7.74
N GLY A 41 -8.88 -6.27 -8.08
CA GLY A 41 -8.04 -7.45 -7.88
C GLY A 41 -7.31 -7.41 -6.55
N PRO A 42 -6.46 -8.42 -6.31
CA PRO A 42 -5.60 -8.47 -5.14
C PRO A 42 -4.57 -7.35 -5.16
N LEU A 43 -4.23 -6.83 -4.00
CA LEU A 43 -3.16 -5.89 -3.75
C LEU A 43 -2.09 -6.54 -2.87
N LEU A 44 -0.90 -5.98 -2.90
CA LEU A 44 0.17 -6.27 -1.94
C LEU A 44 0.33 -5.04 -1.04
N ARG A 45 0.15 -5.22 0.26
CA ARG A 45 0.49 -4.23 1.28
C ARG A 45 1.94 -4.44 1.69
N VAL A 46 2.79 -3.48 1.41
CA VAL A 46 4.17 -3.42 1.88
C VAL A 46 4.19 -2.56 3.13
N ARG A 47 4.59 -3.14 4.26
CA ARG A 47 4.64 -2.43 5.54
C ARG A 47 5.84 -1.48 5.62
N PRO A 48 5.81 -0.49 6.51
CA PRO A 48 6.90 0.48 6.67
C PRO A 48 8.25 -0.22 6.95
N GLY A 49 9.32 0.32 6.38
CA GLY A 49 10.70 -0.15 6.61
C GLY A 49 11.11 -1.42 5.85
N VAL A 50 10.17 -2.20 5.32
CA VAL A 50 10.42 -3.54 4.74
C VAL A 50 11.42 -3.55 3.60
N LEU A 51 11.46 -2.49 2.78
CA LEU A 51 12.40 -2.37 1.67
C LEU A 51 13.74 -1.75 2.07
N GLY A 52 14.04 -1.70 3.37
CA GLY A 52 15.27 -1.14 3.92
C GLY A 52 15.29 0.39 3.96
N ASN A 53 16.23 0.97 4.72
CA ASN A 53 16.38 2.42 4.88
C ASN A 53 15.09 3.13 5.30
N MET A 54 14.29 2.50 6.15
CA MET A 54 12.97 3.00 6.60
C MET A 54 11.95 3.16 5.45
N ALA A 55 12.12 2.47 4.34
CA ALA A 55 11.23 2.52 3.19
C ALA A 55 10.32 1.27 3.09
N PRO A 56 9.06 1.46 2.71
CA PRO A 56 8.35 2.72 2.63
C PRO A 56 8.15 3.37 4.01
N SER A 57 7.92 4.68 4.07
CA SER A 57 7.69 5.37 5.36
C SER A 57 6.29 5.10 5.95
N GLU A 58 5.36 4.65 5.15
CA GLU A 58 3.99 4.27 5.51
C GLU A 58 3.57 3.06 4.69
N ASP A 59 2.47 2.41 5.06
CA ASP A 59 1.90 1.31 4.29
C ASP A 59 1.70 1.67 2.82
N LEU A 60 2.22 0.84 1.93
CA LEU A 60 2.17 1.06 0.49
C LEU A 60 1.37 -0.06 -0.19
N LEU A 61 0.27 0.31 -0.86
CA LEU A 61 -0.56 -0.62 -1.60
C LEU A 61 -0.12 -0.69 -3.06
N LEU A 62 0.29 -1.86 -3.50
CA LEU A 62 0.84 -2.11 -4.83
C LEU A 62 0.04 -3.19 -5.56
N LEU A 63 0.01 -3.08 -6.90
CA LEU A 63 -0.46 -4.17 -7.74
C LEU A 63 0.53 -5.35 -7.68
N PRO A 64 0.10 -6.62 -7.79
CA PRO A 64 1.00 -7.77 -7.69
C PRO A 64 2.17 -7.75 -8.67
N ASP A 65 1.95 -7.22 -9.86
CA ASP A 65 2.97 -7.13 -10.91
C ASP A 65 3.80 -5.85 -10.85
N GLN A 66 3.58 -5.00 -9.84
CA GLN A 66 4.36 -3.78 -9.68
C GLN A 66 5.83 -4.10 -9.48
N GLY A 67 6.70 -3.42 -10.24
CA GLY A 67 8.15 -3.46 -10.04
C GLY A 67 8.56 -2.59 -8.85
N VAL A 68 9.37 -3.15 -7.95
CA VAL A 68 10.05 -2.43 -6.87
C VAL A 68 11.55 -2.56 -7.06
N VAL A 69 12.29 -1.46 -6.87
CA VAL A 69 13.75 -1.49 -6.89
C VAL A 69 14.25 -1.57 -5.46
N PHE A 70 14.89 -2.67 -5.13
CA PHE A 70 15.43 -2.93 -3.82
C PHE A 70 16.87 -3.42 -3.94
N GLN A 71 17.78 -2.85 -3.16
CA GLN A 71 19.21 -3.12 -3.22
C GLN A 71 19.79 -3.03 -4.67
N GLY A 72 19.32 -2.05 -5.45
CA GLY A 72 19.78 -1.81 -6.82
C GLY A 72 19.27 -2.77 -7.86
N ARG A 73 18.36 -3.69 -7.52
CA ARG A 73 17.75 -4.66 -8.43
C ARG A 73 16.24 -4.50 -8.46
N ALA A 74 15.62 -4.80 -9.60
CA ALA A 74 14.16 -4.75 -9.74
C ALA A 74 13.55 -6.13 -9.47
N TYR A 75 12.49 -6.14 -8.64
CA TYR A 75 11.72 -7.33 -8.29
C TYR A 75 10.25 -7.10 -8.58
N ARG A 76 9.51 -8.14 -8.87
CA ARG A 76 8.06 -8.09 -8.83
C ARG A 76 7.60 -8.18 -7.37
N VAL A 77 6.77 -7.26 -6.92
CA VAL A 77 6.39 -7.21 -5.50
C VAL A 77 5.68 -8.50 -5.03
N ALA A 78 4.96 -9.18 -5.92
CA ALA A 78 4.35 -10.46 -5.59
C ALA A 78 5.37 -11.56 -5.25
N ASP A 79 6.57 -11.49 -5.79
CA ASP A 79 7.64 -12.48 -5.53
C ASP A 79 8.32 -12.25 -4.19
N LEU A 80 8.13 -11.06 -3.59
CA LEU A 80 8.64 -10.69 -2.26
C LEU A 80 7.63 -10.98 -1.15
N ALA A 81 6.39 -11.38 -1.47
CA ALA A 81 5.34 -11.59 -0.49
C ALA A 81 5.65 -12.76 0.45
N ASP A 82 5.65 -12.47 1.74
CA ASP A 82 5.90 -13.43 2.84
C ASP A 82 4.66 -13.66 3.72
N GLY A 83 3.60 -12.88 3.51
CA GLY A 83 2.36 -12.95 4.27
C GLY A 83 2.32 -12.08 5.53
N VAL A 84 3.44 -11.49 5.95
CA VAL A 84 3.58 -10.64 7.15
C VAL A 84 4.04 -9.23 6.78
N ALA A 85 5.29 -9.10 6.35
CA ALA A 85 5.88 -7.83 5.97
C ALA A 85 5.32 -7.33 4.64
N ILE A 86 5.09 -8.24 3.70
CA ILE A 86 4.42 -7.99 2.43
C ILE A 86 3.27 -8.97 2.29
N ARG A 87 2.06 -8.50 2.58
CA ARG A 87 0.86 -9.35 2.62
C ARG A 87 -0.11 -9.04 1.50
N ARG A 88 -0.80 -10.09 1.05
CA ARG A 88 -1.87 -9.96 0.06
C ARG A 88 -3.17 -9.54 0.74
N GLU A 89 -3.88 -8.62 0.12
CA GLU A 89 -5.22 -8.20 0.53
C GLU A 89 -6.10 -7.91 -0.69
N GLU A 90 -7.40 -7.84 -0.50
CA GLU A 90 -8.31 -7.44 -1.57
C GLU A 90 -8.42 -5.93 -1.66
N ALA A 91 -8.53 -5.43 -2.90
CA ALA A 91 -8.73 -4.00 -3.10
C ALA A 91 -10.05 -3.53 -2.46
N PRO A 92 -10.03 -2.46 -1.65
CA PRO A 92 -11.24 -1.93 -1.07
C PRO A 92 -12.21 -1.42 -2.16
N PRO A 93 -13.53 -1.38 -1.86
CA PRO A 93 -14.49 -0.81 -2.79
C PRO A 93 -14.12 0.60 -3.24
N GLY A 94 -14.16 0.85 -4.54
CA GLY A 94 -13.80 2.17 -5.10
C GLY A 94 -12.30 2.42 -5.23
N PHE A 95 -11.47 1.41 -5.10
CA PHE A 95 -10.02 1.55 -5.30
C PHE A 95 -9.68 1.84 -6.77
N TYR A 96 -8.75 2.76 -6.96
CA TYR A 96 -8.20 3.11 -8.28
C TYR A 96 -6.69 2.89 -8.28
N ALA A 97 -6.22 2.11 -9.25
CA ALA A 97 -4.80 2.06 -9.58
C ALA A 97 -4.41 3.32 -10.34
N ILE A 98 -3.24 3.88 -10.01
CA ILE A 98 -2.69 5.07 -10.66
C ILE A 98 -1.51 4.66 -11.51
N ASP A 99 -1.63 4.85 -12.80
CA ASP A 99 -0.57 4.63 -13.77
C ASP A 99 0.05 5.97 -14.17
N ILE A 100 1.36 6.09 -14.02
CA ILE A 100 2.11 7.33 -14.25
C ILE A 100 2.96 7.14 -15.50
N LEU A 101 2.70 7.97 -16.51
CA LEU A 101 3.46 7.98 -17.75
C LEU A 101 4.53 9.07 -17.69
N LEU A 102 5.78 8.68 -17.78
CA LEU A 102 6.93 9.57 -17.82
C LEU A 102 7.46 9.75 -19.24
N GLN A 103 8.26 10.80 -19.44
CA GLN A 103 8.96 11.02 -20.70
C GLN A 103 9.96 9.89 -21.02
N GLY A 104 10.51 9.25 -19.99
CA GLY A 104 11.34 8.04 -20.08
C GLY A 104 10.87 7.00 -19.09
N HIS A 105 11.21 5.73 -19.31
CA HIS A 105 10.97 4.68 -18.35
C HIS A 105 11.90 4.85 -17.15
N ALA A 106 11.37 4.77 -15.95
CA ALA A 106 12.15 4.93 -14.73
C ALA A 106 11.48 4.29 -13.53
N ALA A 107 12.24 4.06 -12.47
CA ALA A 107 11.70 3.95 -11.13
C ALA A 107 11.63 5.35 -10.51
N ILE A 108 10.55 5.63 -9.80
CA ILE A 108 10.36 6.88 -9.07
C ILE A 108 10.34 6.64 -7.56
N MET A 109 10.69 7.67 -6.80
CA MET A 109 10.62 7.60 -5.34
C MET A 109 9.20 7.84 -4.85
N VAL A 110 8.66 6.86 -4.12
CA VAL A 110 7.37 6.89 -3.44
C VAL A 110 7.57 6.48 -1.99
N GLN A 111 7.36 7.39 -1.05
CA GLN A 111 7.55 7.12 0.40
C GLN A 111 8.93 6.50 0.73
N GLY A 112 9.98 6.94 0.04
CA GLY A 112 11.32 6.39 0.18
C GLY A 112 11.59 5.10 -0.60
N ALA A 113 10.57 4.41 -1.10
CA ALA A 113 10.72 3.23 -1.95
C ALA A 113 10.82 3.62 -3.43
N ALA A 114 11.61 2.87 -4.20
CA ALA A 114 11.73 3.07 -5.63
C ALA A 114 10.77 2.13 -6.38
N LEU A 115 9.79 2.70 -7.07
CA LEU A 115 8.76 1.97 -7.80
C LEU A 115 8.89 2.19 -9.30
N GLU A 116 8.84 1.10 -10.06
CA GLU A 116 8.76 1.14 -11.52
C GLU A 116 7.48 1.82 -11.99
N VAL A 117 7.57 2.71 -12.97
CA VAL A 117 6.44 3.41 -13.57
C VAL A 117 6.50 3.34 -15.09
N GLY A 118 5.38 3.61 -15.75
CA GLY A 118 5.24 3.43 -17.19
C GLY A 118 4.83 2.01 -17.54
N PHE A 119 4.17 1.33 -16.62
CA PHE A 119 3.68 -0.04 -16.80
C PHE A 119 2.53 -0.09 -17.81
N ALA A 120 2.50 -1.16 -18.59
CA ALA A 120 1.45 -1.55 -19.52
C ALA A 120 1.18 -0.64 -20.73
N GLY A 121 2.08 -0.69 -21.71
CA GLY A 121 1.74 -0.38 -23.11
C GLY A 121 1.68 1.10 -23.49
N PHE A 122 2.04 2.02 -22.61
CA PHE A 122 2.07 3.47 -22.88
C PHE A 122 3.48 4.05 -22.99
N SER A 123 4.48 3.36 -22.45
CA SER A 123 5.87 3.76 -22.61
C SER A 123 6.52 2.95 -23.72
N SER A 124 7.24 3.60 -24.63
CA SER A 124 8.14 2.96 -25.56
C SER A 124 9.42 2.44 -24.88
N ALA A 125 9.57 2.67 -23.60
CA ALA A 125 10.71 2.22 -22.82
C ALA A 125 10.52 0.77 -22.37
N GLU A 126 11.62 0.02 -22.38
CA GLU A 126 11.60 -1.35 -21.86
C GLU A 126 11.43 -1.37 -20.36
N PRO A 127 10.64 -2.31 -19.81
CA PRO A 127 10.51 -2.49 -18.38
C PRO A 127 11.86 -2.81 -17.74
N LEU A 128 12.03 -2.48 -16.47
CA LEU A 128 13.24 -2.82 -15.72
C LEU A 128 13.42 -4.35 -15.73
N GLN A 129 14.65 -4.79 -15.99
CA GLN A 129 14.97 -6.21 -15.95
C GLN A 129 14.78 -6.72 -14.51
N ARG A 130 13.77 -7.53 -14.33
CA ARG A 130 13.46 -8.13 -13.02
C ARG A 130 14.32 -9.35 -12.79
N VAL A 131 14.77 -9.51 -11.56
CA VAL A 131 15.55 -10.68 -11.14
C VAL A 131 14.72 -11.54 -10.18
N PRO A 132 14.95 -12.86 -10.16
CA PRO A 132 14.33 -13.73 -9.16
C PRO A 132 14.81 -13.35 -7.75
N VAL A 133 13.95 -13.58 -6.76
CA VAL A 133 14.27 -13.36 -5.35
C VAL A 133 15.32 -14.39 -4.92
N ASP A 134 16.43 -13.92 -4.42
CA ASP A 134 17.52 -14.77 -3.89
C ASP A 134 17.37 -14.97 -2.37
N GLN A 135 18.19 -15.85 -1.80
CA GLN A 135 18.15 -16.16 -0.38
C GLN A 135 18.43 -14.95 0.51
N ALA A 136 19.28 -14.03 0.09
CA ALA A 136 19.63 -12.86 0.88
C ALA A 136 18.44 -11.91 1.00
N ILE A 137 17.71 -11.70 -0.10
CA ILE A 137 16.49 -10.91 -0.11
C ILE A 137 15.39 -11.58 0.73
N SER A 138 15.18 -12.89 0.56
CA SER A 138 14.22 -13.63 1.37
C SER A 138 14.53 -13.53 2.86
N ALA A 139 15.81 -13.66 3.25
CA ALA A 139 16.24 -13.53 4.64
C ALA A 139 16.01 -12.11 5.19
N HIS A 140 16.25 -11.09 4.39
CA HIS A 140 15.97 -9.70 4.77
C HIS A 140 14.47 -9.48 5.03
N ILE A 141 13.60 -9.92 4.13
CA ILE A 141 12.14 -9.77 4.29
C ILE A 141 11.67 -10.53 5.54
N ALA A 142 12.16 -11.76 5.76
CA ALA A 142 11.82 -12.54 6.96
C ALA A 142 12.27 -11.87 8.26
N LEU A 143 13.45 -11.21 8.26
CA LEU A 143 13.92 -10.43 9.40
C LEU A 143 12.97 -9.27 9.70
N MET A 144 12.61 -8.50 8.67
CA MET A 144 11.66 -7.39 8.80
C MET A 144 10.28 -7.87 9.29
N ALA A 145 9.81 -9.02 8.81
CA ALA A 145 8.57 -9.62 9.28
C ALA A 145 8.62 -9.90 10.78
N THR A 146 9.73 -10.49 11.27
CA THR A 146 9.92 -10.78 12.69
C THR A 146 9.94 -9.52 13.54
N GLU A 147 10.61 -8.46 13.10
CA GLU A 147 10.64 -7.17 13.79
C GLU A 147 9.23 -6.56 13.88
N LEU A 148 8.47 -6.61 12.79
CA LEU A 148 7.11 -6.08 12.75
C LEU A 148 6.13 -6.87 13.64
N GLU A 149 6.30 -8.19 13.76
CA GLU A 149 5.48 -9.01 14.69
C GLU A 149 5.78 -8.68 16.15
N LEU A 150 7.03 -8.34 16.48
CA LEU A 150 7.42 -7.94 17.83
C LEU A 150 6.90 -6.55 18.21
N ASP A 151 6.75 -5.65 17.24
CA ASP A 151 6.24 -4.29 17.44
C ASP A 151 4.71 -4.22 17.47
N GLU A 152 4.01 -5.26 17.01
CA GLU A 152 2.55 -5.29 17.06
C GLU A 152 2.09 -5.56 18.50
N PRO A 153 1.39 -4.63 19.17
CA PRO A 153 0.90 -4.87 20.52
C PRO A 153 -0.02 -6.11 20.48
N PRO A 154 0.05 -6.99 21.50
CA PRO A 154 -0.79 -8.18 21.55
C PRO A 154 -2.25 -7.75 21.37
N GLU A 155 -2.96 -8.38 20.44
CA GLU A 155 -4.39 -8.14 20.28
C GLU A 155 -5.06 -8.36 21.62
N LEU A 156 -5.48 -7.26 22.26
CA LEU A 156 -6.31 -7.36 23.45
C LEU A 156 -7.57 -8.13 23.04
N PRO A 157 -7.95 -9.19 23.77
CA PRO A 157 -9.16 -9.92 23.47
C PRO A 157 -10.30 -8.93 23.36
N SER A 158 -11.00 -8.93 22.25
CA SER A 158 -12.11 -8.03 21.97
C SER A 158 -13.03 -8.09 23.17
N ILE A 159 -13.07 -7.01 23.97
CA ILE A 159 -14.03 -6.89 25.06
C ILE A 159 -15.38 -6.90 24.36
N VAL A 160 -16.07 -8.03 24.48
CA VAL A 160 -17.44 -8.16 23.98
C VAL A 160 -18.23 -7.01 24.59
N SER A 161 -18.63 -6.07 23.74
CA SER A 161 -19.42 -4.92 24.14
C SER A 161 -20.64 -5.43 24.92
N PRO A 162 -20.97 -4.88 26.10
CA PRO A 162 -22.06 -5.37 26.93
C PRO A 162 -23.46 -5.07 26.37
N SER A 163 -23.59 -4.98 25.06
CA SER A 163 -24.89 -4.75 24.37
C SER A 163 -25.79 -5.98 24.32
N SER A 164 -25.40 -7.11 24.92
CA SER A 164 -26.24 -8.30 24.99
C SER A 164 -26.87 -8.55 26.37
N LEU A 165 -26.74 -7.60 27.30
CA LEU A 165 -27.58 -7.65 28.50
C LEU A 165 -28.99 -7.25 28.07
N ALA A 166 -29.83 -8.27 27.91
CA ALA A 166 -31.24 -8.14 27.66
C ALA A 166 -31.83 -7.12 28.66
N ARG A 167 -32.50 -6.09 28.13
CA ARG A 167 -33.31 -5.18 28.94
C ARG A 167 -34.35 -6.03 29.67
N PRO A 168 -34.49 -5.92 31.02
CA PRO A 168 -35.60 -6.56 31.68
C PRO A 168 -36.89 -5.98 31.14
N SER A 169 -37.79 -6.85 30.70
CA SER A 169 -39.13 -6.47 30.29
C SER A 169 -39.80 -5.72 31.41
N VAL A 170 -40.17 -4.47 31.18
CA VAL A 170 -41.01 -3.68 32.09
C VAL A 170 -42.40 -4.33 32.04
N GLU A 171 -42.72 -5.08 33.08
CA GLU A 171 -44.07 -5.58 33.30
C GLU A 171 -45.01 -4.37 33.45
N THR A 172 -45.97 -4.26 32.57
CA THR A 172 -47.02 -3.27 32.57
C THR A 172 -47.93 -3.50 33.80
N LEU A 173 -47.84 -2.63 34.81
CA LEU A 173 -48.78 -2.60 35.91
C LEU A 173 -50.20 -2.28 35.43
N PRO A 174 -51.24 -3.02 35.86
CA PRO A 174 -52.60 -2.77 35.43
C PRO A 174 -53.12 -1.46 36.10
N ALA A 175 -53.63 -0.58 35.25
CA ALA A 175 -54.37 0.60 35.67
C ALA A 175 -55.75 0.19 36.15
N SER A 176 -55.94 0.10 37.49
CA SER A 176 -57.27 0.12 38.11
C SER A 176 -57.15 0.37 39.61
N LEU A 177 -57.16 1.63 39.99
CA LEU A 177 -57.59 2.04 41.31
C LEU A 177 -58.63 3.14 41.13
N LYS A 178 -59.93 2.74 41.18
CA LYS A 178 -61.07 3.68 41.44
C LYS A 178 -61.01 4.12 42.87
N LEU A 179 -61.00 5.42 43.09
CA LEU A 179 -61.28 6.06 44.39
C LEU A 179 -62.82 6.07 44.65
N PRO A 180 -63.31 5.75 45.85
CA PRO A 180 -64.67 5.96 46.21
C PRO A 180 -64.89 7.43 46.63
N ASP A 181 -66.12 7.87 46.53
CA ASP A 181 -66.70 9.18 46.83
C ASP A 181 -66.32 9.78 48.17
#